data_b330b3bbdc41d5f032b4da94c49fabfd
#
_entry.id   b330b3bbdc41d5f032b4da94c49fabfd
#
_cell.length_a   1.000
_cell.length_b   1.000
_cell.length_c   1.000
_cell.angle_alpha   90.00
_cell.angle_beta   90.00
_cell.angle_gamma   90.00
#
_symmetry.space_group_name_H-M   'P 1'
#
loop_
_entity.id
_entity.type
_entity.pdbx_description
1 polymer ?
#
loop_
_entity_poly.entity_id
_entity_poly.type
_entity_poly.pdbx_seq_one_letter_code
_entity_poly.pdbx_strand_id
1 'polypeptide(L)'
;MLLSKKCKFKKKNMLSKVILQANIDKVETYFDRADKVVIVTHVSPDGDALGSSLGLYHFLSVHGKTVNVIVPNAFPDFLRWMPGAKDIIRYDKYAEFADKLIAEADVICCLDFNALSRIDRMADAVREAQGRKVMIDHHLNPEPFCRVTISHPEISSTSELIFRLICRLGCFDDITLEGAECIYTGMMTDTGGFTYNSNNREIYFIISELLSKGIDKDDIIVRCSIRIQKDVFA
;
A
#
# COMPACT_ATOMS: atom_id res chain seq x y z
N MET A 1 -3.47 9.21 21.09
CA MET A 1 -3.11 10.44 20.34
C MET A 1 -1.67 10.29 19.85
N LEU A 2 -1.45 9.39 18.86
CA LEU A 2 -0.13 8.96 18.38
C LEU A 2 0.37 9.77 17.16
N LEU A 3 -0.54 10.34 16.36
CA LEU A 3 -0.20 11.20 15.22
C LEU A 3 -0.06 12.70 15.58
N SER A 4 0.08 13.05 16.87
CA SER A 4 0.01 14.45 17.33
C SER A 4 1.29 15.28 17.13
N LYS A 5 2.37 14.73 16.60
CA LYS A 5 3.54 15.52 16.19
C LYS A 5 3.39 15.88 14.72
N LYS A 6 2.58 16.89 14.40
CA LYS A 6 2.53 17.50 13.06
C LYS A 6 3.92 17.97 12.65
N CYS A 7 4.71 17.06 12.11
CA CYS A 7 5.92 17.45 11.41
C CYS A 7 5.49 18.22 10.16
N LYS A 8 5.90 19.47 10.06
CA LYS A 8 5.58 20.29 8.89
C LYS A 8 6.46 19.83 7.75
N PHE A 9 5.94 18.94 6.91
CA PHE A 9 6.55 18.66 5.60
C PHE A 9 6.70 19.99 4.87
N LYS A 10 7.91 20.58 4.93
CA LYS A 10 8.21 21.94 4.43
C LYS A 10 7.97 22.09 2.92
N LYS A 11 7.86 20.97 2.17
CA LYS A 11 7.61 20.91 0.74
C LYS A 11 6.13 20.70 0.37
N LYS A 12 5.21 21.00 1.27
CA LYS A 12 3.75 20.79 1.18
C LYS A 12 3.08 21.30 -0.11
N ASN A 13 3.76 22.20 -0.84
CA ASN A 13 3.22 22.81 -2.07
C ASN A 13 3.72 22.16 -3.36
N MET A 14 4.55 21.10 -3.31
CA MET A 14 5.10 20.44 -4.50
C MET A 14 4.25 19.27 -4.96
N LEU A 15 3.38 18.71 -4.11
CA LEU A 15 2.42 17.68 -4.46
C LEU A 15 1.01 18.27 -4.52
N SER A 16 0.29 17.95 -5.59
CA SER A 16 -1.13 18.27 -5.70
C SER A 16 -1.92 17.55 -4.60
N LYS A 17 -3.00 18.21 -4.13
CA LYS A 17 -3.87 17.66 -3.09
C LYS A 17 -4.92 16.74 -3.72
N VAL A 18 -4.49 15.64 -4.32
CA VAL A 18 -5.36 14.68 -4.98
C VAL A 18 -6.39 14.12 -3.98
N ILE A 19 -5.94 13.68 -2.80
CA ILE A 19 -6.82 13.10 -1.79
C ILE A 19 -7.59 14.21 -1.05
N LEU A 20 -8.91 14.11 -1.00
CA LEU A 20 -9.79 15.05 -0.31
C LEU A 20 -9.45 15.13 1.19
N GLN A 21 -9.47 16.34 1.75
CA GLN A 21 -9.16 16.55 3.18
C GLN A 21 -10.09 15.75 4.09
N ALA A 22 -11.37 15.66 3.77
CA ALA A 22 -12.34 14.88 4.54
C ALA A 22 -12.00 13.39 4.62
N ASN A 23 -11.38 12.81 3.58
CA ASN A 23 -10.91 11.43 3.59
C ASN A 23 -9.65 11.30 4.45
N ILE A 24 -8.71 12.26 4.37
CA ILE A 24 -7.52 12.30 5.24
C ILE A 24 -7.94 12.33 6.71
N ASP A 25 -8.86 13.24 7.10
CA ASP A 25 -9.31 13.40 8.49
C ASP A 25 -9.98 12.13 9.03
N LYS A 26 -10.74 11.42 8.16
CA LYS A 26 -11.36 10.14 8.53
C LYS A 26 -10.32 9.03 8.71
N VAL A 27 -9.37 8.91 7.77
CA VAL A 27 -8.29 7.91 7.82
C VAL A 27 -7.41 8.14 9.05
N GLU A 28 -7.03 9.41 9.33
CA GLU A 28 -6.31 9.80 10.54
C GLU A 28 -7.05 9.33 11.79
N THR A 29 -8.37 9.63 11.88
CA THR A 29 -9.21 9.22 13.01
C THR A 29 -9.27 7.70 13.16
N TYR A 30 -9.34 6.95 12.05
CA TYR A 30 -9.41 5.49 12.09
C TYR A 30 -8.08 4.89 12.53
N PHE A 31 -6.96 5.36 12.01
CA PHE A 31 -5.64 4.89 12.41
C PHE A 31 -5.31 5.26 13.87
N ASP A 32 -5.69 6.45 14.32
CA ASP A 32 -5.47 6.86 15.72
C ASP A 32 -6.16 5.92 16.72
N ARG A 33 -7.37 5.46 16.39
CA ARG A 33 -8.21 4.64 17.28
C ARG A 33 -7.98 3.14 17.14
N ALA A 34 -7.36 2.69 16.06
CA ALA A 34 -7.11 1.29 15.80
C ALA A 34 -5.91 0.78 16.61
N ASP A 35 -6.01 -0.43 17.11
CA ASP A 35 -4.87 -1.22 17.59
C ASP A 35 -4.50 -2.29 16.57
N LYS A 36 -5.51 -2.93 15.93
CA LYS A 36 -5.36 -4.00 14.96
C LYS A 36 -5.75 -3.51 13.56
N VAL A 37 -4.81 -3.56 12.63
CA VAL A 37 -5.04 -3.22 11.22
C VAL A 37 -4.76 -4.43 10.34
N VAL A 38 -5.69 -4.74 9.44
CA VAL A 38 -5.49 -5.72 8.38
C VAL A 38 -5.40 -4.99 7.04
N ILE A 39 -4.41 -5.33 6.24
CA ILE A 39 -4.22 -4.85 4.88
C ILE A 39 -4.50 -6.01 3.94
N VAL A 40 -5.40 -5.82 2.98
CA VAL A 40 -5.75 -6.81 1.96
C VAL A 40 -5.54 -6.24 0.57
N THR A 41 -5.15 -7.10 -0.38
CA THR A 41 -4.97 -6.74 -1.78
C THR A 41 -5.54 -7.81 -2.72
N HIS A 42 -5.46 -7.61 -4.04
CA HIS A 42 -6.10 -8.46 -5.05
C HIS A 42 -5.43 -9.82 -5.28
N VAL A 43 -6.14 -10.73 -6.00
CA VAL A 43 -5.61 -12.02 -6.47
C VAL A 43 -4.43 -11.82 -7.41
N SER A 44 -3.46 -12.76 -7.35
CA SER A 44 -2.21 -12.66 -8.11
C SER A 44 -1.50 -11.33 -7.88
N PRO A 45 -1.17 -11.03 -6.61
CA PRO A 45 -0.62 -9.73 -6.24
C PRO A 45 0.65 -9.41 -7.03
N ASP A 46 0.70 -8.24 -7.59
CA ASP A 46 1.85 -7.72 -8.33
C ASP A 46 2.74 -6.82 -7.46
N GLY A 47 3.62 -6.06 -8.09
CA GLY A 47 4.54 -5.20 -7.36
C GLY A 47 3.86 -3.99 -6.73
N ASP A 48 2.79 -3.45 -7.30
CA ASP A 48 2.05 -2.34 -6.70
C ASP A 48 1.17 -2.80 -5.54
N ALA A 49 0.50 -3.94 -5.69
CA ALA A 49 -0.25 -4.57 -4.61
C ALA A 49 0.61 -4.82 -3.36
N LEU A 50 1.83 -5.37 -3.54
CA LEU A 50 2.75 -5.59 -2.42
C LEU A 50 3.44 -4.30 -1.96
N GLY A 51 3.82 -3.42 -2.89
CA GLY A 51 4.50 -2.16 -2.58
C GLY A 51 3.64 -1.24 -1.72
N SER A 52 2.38 -1.05 -2.11
CA SER A 52 1.41 -0.28 -1.34
C SER A 52 1.11 -0.92 0.01
N SER A 53 0.90 -2.24 0.04
CA SER A 53 0.58 -2.97 1.27
C SER A 53 1.71 -2.94 2.28
N LEU A 54 2.94 -3.25 1.86
CA LEU A 54 4.12 -3.26 2.73
C LEU A 54 4.56 -1.84 3.09
N GLY A 55 4.42 -0.87 2.19
CA GLY A 55 4.67 0.55 2.50
C GLY A 55 3.78 1.06 3.63
N LEU A 56 2.48 0.75 3.58
CA LEU A 56 1.53 1.09 4.64
C LEU A 56 1.79 0.25 5.92
N TYR A 57 2.14 -1.03 5.78
CA TYR A 57 2.51 -1.90 6.90
C TYR A 57 3.67 -1.30 7.72
N HIS A 58 4.77 -0.92 7.08
CA HIS A 58 5.92 -0.33 7.76
C HIS A 58 5.56 0.98 8.44
N PHE A 59 4.79 1.85 7.77
CA PHE A 59 4.32 3.10 8.33
C PHE A 59 3.47 2.90 9.59
N LEU A 60 2.49 2.01 9.57
CA LEU A 60 1.62 1.77 10.72
C LEU A 60 2.34 1.05 11.86
N SER A 61 3.30 0.18 11.54
CA SER A 61 4.10 -0.56 12.53
C SER A 61 4.97 0.37 13.38
N VAL A 62 5.60 1.39 12.80
CA VAL A 62 6.38 2.39 13.59
C VAL A 62 5.48 3.27 14.47
N HIS A 63 4.19 3.34 14.17
CA HIS A 63 3.17 3.97 15.01
C HIS A 63 2.57 3.02 16.06
N GLY A 64 3.18 1.84 16.27
CA GLY A 64 2.81 0.88 17.31
C GLY A 64 1.53 0.10 17.04
N LYS A 65 1.07 0.02 15.77
CA LYS A 65 -0.09 -0.78 15.41
C LYS A 65 0.29 -2.24 15.19
N THR A 66 -0.61 -3.15 15.54
CA THR A 66 -0.53 -4.55 15.14
C THR A 66 -1.06 -4.67 13.72
N VAL A 67 -0.19 -4.90 12.75
CA VAL A 67 -0.55 -4.90 11.33
C VAL A 67 -0.33 -6.28 10.72
N ASN A 68 -1.31 -6.78 9.98
CA ASN A 68 -1.19 -8.01 9.20
C ASN A 68 -1.49 -7.71 7.73
N VAL A 69 -0.63 -8.17 6.83
CA VAL A 69 -0.87 -8.13 5.39
C VAL A 69 -1.36 -9.50 4.94
N ILE A 70 -2.52 -9.55 4.29
CA ILE A 70 -3.15 -10.79 3.82
C ILE A 70 -3.35 -10.67 2.31
N VAL A 71 -2.85 -11.67 1.58
CA VAL A 71 -3.03 -11.76 0.12
C VAL A 71 -3.85 -12.99 -0.23
N PRO A 72 -4.70 -12.97 -1.28
CA PRO A 72 -5.55 -14.12 -1.64
C PRO A 72 -4.76 -15.37 -1.98
N ASN A 73 -3.66 -15.25 -2.72
CA ASN A 73 -2.85 -16.36 -3.23
C ASN A 73 -1.36 -15.98 -3.33
N ALA A 74 -0.56 -16.82 -4.00
CA ALA A 74 0.87 -16.58 -4.16
C ALA A 74 1.14 -15.34 -5.03
N PHE A 75 2.20 -14.64 -4.70
CA PHE A 75 2.79 -13.55 -5.47
C PHE A 75 4.11 -13.98 -6.11
N PRO A 76 4.60 -13.27 -7.15
CA PRO A 76 5.82 -13.61 -7.87
C PRO A 76 7.06 -13.68 -6.97
N ASP A 77 7.93 -14.63 -7.25
CA ASP A 77 9.15 -14.86 -6.45
C ASP A 77 10.11 -13.66 -6.46
N PHE A 78 10.12 -12.85 -7.51
CA PHE A 78 10.97 -11.68 -7.61
C PHE A 78 10.56 -10.55 -6.65
N LEU A 79 9.43 -10.67 -5.96
CA LEU A 79 8.98 -9.72 -4.93
C LEU A 79 9.29 -10.20 -3.50
N ARG A 80 9.77 -11.44 -3.32
CA ARG A 80 10.01 -12.02 -1.98
C ARG A 80 11.13 -11.36 -1.19
N TRP A 81 11.97 -10.58 -1.85
CA TRP A 81 13.03 -9.81 -1.19
C TRP A 81 12.51 -8.58 -0.47
N MET A 82 11.30 -8.10 -0.81
CA MET A 82 10.74 -6.88 -0.24
C MET A 82 10.67 -7.00 1.30
N PRO A 83 11.07 -5.95 2.03
CA PRO A 83 10.98 -5.92 3.48
C PRO A 83 9.54 -6.22 3.97
N GLY A 84 9.39 -7.21 4.84
CA GLY A 84 8.09 -7.67 5.34
C GLY A 84 7.39 -8.73 4.49
N ALA A 85 7.86 -9.02 3.26
CA ALA A 85 7.20 -10.00 2.36
C ALA A 85 7.14 -11.42 2.94
N LYS A 86 8.09 -11.81 3.80
CA LYS A 86 8.11 -13.12 4.47
C LYS A 86 6.98 -13.32 5.48
N ASP A 87 6.42 -12.24 6.00
CA ASP A 87 5.40 -12.23 7.04
C ASP A 87 3.98 -12.09 6.45
N ILE A 88 3.87 -11.98 5.13
CA ILE A 88 2.59 -11.91 4.42
C ILE A 88 1.82 -13.24 4.58
N ILE A 89 0.57 -13.13 5.01
CA ILE A 89 -0.33 -14.28 5.19
C ILE A 89 -1.02 -14.58 3.86
N ARG A 90 -0.89 -15.79 3.38
CA ARG A 90 -1.60 -16.27 2.19
C ARG A 90 -2.92 -16.90 2.58
N TYR A 91 -4.01 -16.32 2.11
CA TYR A 91 -5.37 -16.79 2.40
C TYR A 91 -5.63 -18.22 1.86
N ASP A 92 -5.11 -18.52 0.67
CA ASP A 92 -5.25 -19.86 0.06
C ASP A 92 -4.63 -20.99 0.89
N LYS A 93 -3.74 -20.67 1.83
CA LYS A 93 -3.09 -21.62 2.74
C LYS A 93 -3.59 -21.56 4.18
N TYR A 94 -3.98 -20.38 4.65
CA TYR A 94 -4.27 -20.12 6.05
C TYR A 94 -5.61 -19.39 6.23
N ALA A 95 -6.66 -19.83 5.51
CA ALA A 95 -7.96 -19.15 5.46
C ALA A 95 -8.57 -18.92 6.85
N GLU A 96 -8.70 -19.97 7.68
CA GLU A 96 -9.30 -19.85 9.02
C GLU A 96 -8.55 -18.85 9.93
N PHE A 97 -7.23 -18.84 9.84
CA PHE A 97 -6.41 -17.89 10.58
C PHE A 97 -6.59 -16.47 10.06
N ALA A 98 -6.61 -16.29 8.74
CA ALA A 98 -6.84 -15.02 8.08
C ALA A 98 -8.24 -14.46 8.39
N ASP A 99 -9.28 -15.29 8.35
CA ASP A 99 -10.66 -14.92 8.69
C ASP A 99 -10.76 -14.39 10.11
N LYS A 100 -10.08 -15.04 11.06
CA LYS A 100 -10.03 -14.54 12.44
C LYS A 100 -9.38 -13.16 12.53
N LEU A 101 -8.25 -12.94 11.85
CA LEU A 101 -7.57 -11.64 11.85
C LEU A 101 -8.45 -10.55 11.22
N ILE A 102 -9.13 -10.87 10.11
CA ILE A 102 -10.05 -9.95 9.42
C ILE A 102 -11.24 -9.61 10.34
N ALA A 103 -11.82 -10.59 11.02
CA ALA A 103 -12.95 -10.39 11.93
C ALA A 103 -12.59 -9.54 13.16
N GLU A 104 -11.35 -9.66 13.67
CA GLU A 104 -10.84 -8.93 14.84
C GLU A 104 -10.24 -7.55 14.50
N ALA A 105 -10.13 -7.19 13.22
CA ALA A 105 -9.53 -5.93 12.81
C ALA A 105 -10.40 -4.71 13.16
N ASP A 106 -9.79 -3.67 13.71
CA ASP A 106 -10.44 -2.36 13.89
C ASP A 106 -10.56 -1.61 12.56
N VAL A 107 -9.53 -1.77 11.72
CA VAL A 107 -9.47 -1.17 10.38
C VAL A 107 -8.99 -2.21 9.36
N ILE A 108 -9.67 -2.25 8.22
CA ILE A 108 -9.30 -3.07 7.06
C ILE A 108 -8.97 -2.12 5.91
N CYS A 109 -7.69 -2.10 5.49
CA CYS A 109 -7.24 -1.35 4.34
C CYS A 109 -7.30 -2.23 3.09
N CYS A 110 -8.14 -1.85 2.14
CA CYS A 110 -8.33 -2.50 0.84
C CYS A 110 -7.46 -1.77 -0.18
N LEU A 111 -6.32 -2.34 -0.55
CA LEU A 111 -5.32 -1.69 -1.38
C LEU A 111 -5.22 -2.33 -2.76
N ASP A 112 -5.17 -1.49 -3.77
CA ASP A 112 -4.95 -1.86 -5.16
C ASP A 112 -6.04 -2.74 -5.76
N PHE A 113 -7.26 -2.56 -5.28
CA PHE A 113 -8.46 -3.16 -5.90
C PHE A 113 -9.71 -2.33 -5.62
N ASN A 114 -10.62 -2.35 -6.58
CA ASN A 114 -11.84 -1.55 -6.63
C ASN A 114 -13.14 -2.32 -6.35
N ALA A 115 -13.07 -3.66 -6.30
CA ALA A 115 -14.24 -4.53 -6.17
C ALA A 115 -13.92 -5.80 -5.36
N LEU A 116 -14.88 -6.27 -4.55
CA LEU A 116 -14.70 -7.48 -3.74
C LEU A 116 -14.45 -8.74 -4.59
N SER A 117 -14.92 -8.77 -5.84
CA SER A 117 -14.64 -9.87 -6.78
C SER A 117 -13.13 -10.07 -7.06
N ARG A 118 -12.30 -9.04 -6.80
CA ARG A 118 -10.85 -9.11 -7.03
C ARG A 118 -10.06 -9.79 -5.91
N ILE A 119 -10.72 -10.14 -4.80
CA ILE A 119 -10.07 -10.81 -3.65
C ILE A 119 -10.59 -12.25 -3.44
N ASP A 120 -11.28 -12.80 -4.45
CA ASP A 120 -11.74 -14.19 -4.50
C ASP A 120 -12.42 -14.64 -3.20
N ARG A 121 -12.04 -15.80 -2.66
CA ARG A 121 -12.63 -16.42 -1.46
C ARG A 121 -12.54 -15.54 -0.19
N MET A 122 -11.66 -14.58 -0.15
CA MET A 122 -11.54 -13.65 0.97
C MET A 122 -12.66 -12.58 1.00
N ALA A 123 -13.44 -12.46 -0.09
CA ALA A 123 -14.46 -11.42 -0.27
C ALA A 123 -15.52 -11.44 0.84
N ASP A 124 -16.01 -12.61 1.23
CA ASP A 124 -17.07 -12.73 2.24
C ASP A 124 -16.53 -12.35 3.62
N ALA A 125 -15.34 -12.81 4.01
CA ALA A 125 -14.72 -12.42 5.27
C ALA A 125 -14.53 -10.89 5.37
N VAL A 126 -14.05 -10.25 4.30
CA VAL A 126 -13.88 -8.78 4.25
C VAL A 126 -15.25 -8.08 4.27
N ARG A 127 -16.25 -8.59 3.54
CA ARG A 127 -17.61 -8.00 3.49
C ARG A 127 -18.25 -7.97 4.88
N GLU A 128 -18.20 -9.10 5.60
CA GLU A 128 -18.89 -9.31 6.88
C GLU A 128 -18.18 -8.69 8.08
N ALA A 129 -16.87 -8.44 7.95
CA ALA A 129 -16.07 -7.86 9.02
C ALA A 129 -16.65 -6.52 9.51
N GLN A 130 -16.65 -6.31 10.85
CA GLN A 130 -17.16 -5.11 11.49
C GLN A 130 -16.16 -3.95 11.50
N GLY A 131 -14.88 -4.23 11.24
CA GLY A 131 -13.82 -3.24 11.11
C GLY A 131 -14.12 -2.17 10.06
N ARG A 132 -13.59 -0.98 10.24
CA ARG A 132 -13.79 0.13 9.30
C ARG A 132 -12.98 -0.09 8.03
N LYS A 133 -13.66 -0.21 6.90
CA LYS A 133 -13.03 -0.44 5.60
C LYS A 133 -12.60 0.86 4.95
N VAL A 134 -11.35 0.91 4.50
CA VAL A 134 -10.74 2.02 3.76
C VAL A 134 -10.19 1.48 2.46
N MET A 135 -10.70 1.95 1.34
CA MET A 135 -10.16 1.65 0.02
C MET A 135 -9.15 2.72 -0.39
N ILE A 136 -7.98 2.30 -0.88
CA ILE A 136 -6.99 3.15 -1.55
C ILE A 136 -6.60 2.43 -2.83
N ASP A 137 -6.94 3.03 -3.96
CA ASP A 137 -6.90 2.34 -5.25
C ASP A 137 -6.79 3.33 -6.43
N HIS A 138 -6.20 2.90 -7.53
CA HIS A 138 -6.11 3.68 -8.76
C HIS A 138 -6.87 3.06 -9.94
N HIS A 139 -7.65 2.02 -9.72
CA HIS A 139 -8.48 1.41 -10.75
C HIS A 139 -9.80 2.17 -10.96
N LEU A 140 -10.39 2.01 -12.16
CA LEU A 140 -11.67 2.61 -12.53
C LEU A 140 -12.85 1.91 -11.86
N ASN A 141 -13.95 2.64 -11.62
CA ASN A 141 -15.25 2.12 -11.16
C ASN A 141 -15.21 1.41 -9.79
N PRO A 142 -14.83 2.09 -8.69
CA PRO A 142 -14.81 1.51 -7.35
C PRO A 142 -16.21 1.14 -6.86
N GLU A 143 -16.36 -0.06 -6.27
CA GLU A 143 -17.58 -0.50 -5.59
C GLU A 143 -17.74 0.21 -4.22
N PRO A 144 -18.98 0.50 -3.77
CA PRO A 144 -19.24 1.27 -2.56
C PRO A 144 -19.28 0.40 -1.28
N PHE A 145 -18.32 -0.51 -1.06
CA PHE A 145 -18.27 -1.36 0.13
C PHE A 145 -17.41 -0.79 1.27
N CYS A 146 -16.66 0.28 1.03
CA CYS A 146 -15.81 0.92 2.03
C CYS A 146 -16.42 2.20 2.60
N ARG A 147 -16.10 2.50 3.89
CA ARG A 147 -16.52 3.75 4.56
C ARG A 147 -15.73 4.98 4.07
N VAL A 148 -14.51 4.76 3.61
CA VAL A 148 -13.67 5.75 2.96
C VAL A 148 -13.17 5.15 1.67
N THR A 149 -13.34 5.86 0.56
CA THR A 149 -12.83 5.50 -0.75
C THR A 149 -11.91 6.60 -1.24
N ILE A 150 -10.64 6.26 -1.41
CA ILE A 150 -9.60 7.06 -2.05
C ILE A 150 -9.30 6.35 -3.37
N SER A 151 -9.98 6.74 -4.44
CA SER A 151 -9.83 6.14 -5.77
C SER A 151 -9.47 7.24 -6.76
N HIS A 152 -8.30 7.09 -7.39
CA HIS A 152 -7.70 8.09 -8.26
C HIS A 152 -7.05 7.43 -9.49
N PRO A 153 -7.83 7.13 -10.55
CA PRO A 153 -7.32 6.47 -11.76
C PRO A 153 -6.27 7.28 -12.54
N GLU A 154 -6.19 8.58 -12.29
CA GLU A 154 -5.18 9.46 -12.86
C GLU A 154 -3.80 9.36 -12.21
N ILE A 155 -3.70 8.66 -11.08
CA ILE A 155 -2.44 8.44 -10.35
C ILE A 155 -1.78 7.16 -10.88
N SER A 156 -0.45 7.17 -10.91
CA SER A 156 0.33 6.12 -11.56
C SER A 156 0.25 4.75 -10.88
N SER A 157 -0.01 4.72 -9.57
CA SER A 157 -0.03 3.49 -8.77
C SER A 157 -0.68 3.71 -7.41
N THR A 158 -1.15 2.64 -6.79
CA THR A 158 -1.62 2.68 -5.38
C THR A 158 -0.47 2.98 -4.42
N SER A 159 0.74 2.57 -4.72
CA SER A 159 1.94 2.91 -3.94
C SER A 159 2.21 4.42 -3.93
N GLU A 160 1.99 5.12 -5.05
CA GLU A 160 2.01 6.59 -5.09
C GLU A 160 0.95 7.20 -4.16
N LEU A 161 -0.26 6.64 -4.13
CA LEU A 161 -1.34 7.09 -3.24
C LEU A 161 -0.98 6.89 -1.76
N ILE A 162 -0.31 5.79 -1.41
CA ILE A 162 0.18 5.56 -0.03
C ILE A 162 1.21 6.62 0.37
N PHE A 163 2.19 6.90 -0.49
CA PHE A 163 3.14 8.00 -0.24
C PHE A 163 2.43 9.32 0.00
N ARG A 164 1.48 9.68 -0.89
CA ARG A 164 0.69 10.91 -0.79
C ARG A 164 -0.14 10.96 0.50
N LEU A 165 -0.75 9.85 0.89
CA LEU A 165 -1.52 9.73 2.14
C LEU A 165 -0.63 10.04 3.35
N ILE A 166 0.52 9.37 3.47
CA ILE A 166 1.47 9.55 4.59
C ILE A 166 1.94 11.02 4.66
N CYS A 167 2.27 11.62 3.51
CA CYS A 167 2.63 13.04 3.45
C CYS A 167 1.48 13.96 3.88
N ARG A 168 0.23 13.63 3.51
CA ARG A 168 -0.96 14.41 3.87
C ARG A 168 -1.33 14.28 5.35
N LEU A 169 -1.03 13.13 5.97
CA LEU A 169 -1.09 12.95 7.43
C LEU A 169 -0.01 13.76 8.18
N GLY A 170 0.99 14.30 7.46
CA GLY A 170 2.09 15.07 8.03
C GLY A 170 3.23 14.21 8.57
N CYS A 171 3.30 12.95 8.17
CA CYS A 171 4.17 11.91 8.71
C CYS A 171 5.27 11.46 7.73
N PHE A 172 5.71 12.34 6.82
CA PHE A 172 6.76 11.99 5.85
C PHE A 172 8.05 11.47 6.53
N ASP A 173 8.42 12.08 7.65
CA ASP A 173 9.65 11.69 8.37
C ASP A 173 9.56 10.28 8.96
N ASP A 174 8.36 9.76 9.18
CA ASP A 174 8.09 8.42 9.72
C ASP A 174 8.10 7.31 8.64
N ILE A 175 8.29 7.67 7.37
CA ILE A 175 8.57 6.67 6.31
C ILE A 175 9.97 6.10 6.58
N THR A 176 10.03 4.82 6.91
CA THR A 176 11.30 4.08 7.12
C THR A 176 11.98 3.78 5.79
N LEU A 177 13.24 3.33 5.83
CA LEU A 177 13.95 2.85 4.65
C LEU A 177 13.19 1.70 3.98
N GLU A 178 12.77 0.72 4.78
CA GLU A 178 12.02 -0.46 4.29
C GLU A 178 10.69 -0.06 3.64
N GLY A 179 9.95 0.87 4.27
CA GLY A 179 8.72 1.40 3.71
C GLY A 179 8.94 2.16 2.40
N ALA A 180 10.03 2.91 2.30
CA ALA A 180 10.41 3.64 1.10
C ALA A 180 10.80 2.69 -0.05
N GLU A 181 11.54 1.60 0.23
CA GLU A 181 11.86 0.55 -0.74
C GLU A 181 10.60 -0.12 -1.29
N CYS A 182 9.64 -0.42 -0.41
CA CYS A 182 8.36 -1.01 -0.82
C CYS A 182 7.56 -0.06 -1.73
N ILE A 183 7.39 1.20 -1.31
CA ILE A 183 6.66 2.20 -2.10
C ILE A 183 7.32 2.43 -3.46
N TYR A 184 8.66 2.58 -3.49
CA TYR A 184 9.39 2.74 -4.75
C TYR A 184 9.19 1.53 -5.67
N THR A 185 9.26 0.31 -5.13
CA THR A 185 9.08 -0.92 -5.90
C THR A 185 7.71 -0.96 -6.56
N GLY A 186 6.63 -0.64 -5.81
CA GLY A 186 5.28 -0.60 -6.38
C GLY A 186 5.16 0.44 -7.50
N MET A 187 5.59 1.67 -7.28
CA MET A 187 5.58 2.72 -8.31
C MET A 187 6.38 2.31 -9.55
N MET A 188 7.54 1.70 -9.36
CA MET A 188 8.45 1.28 -10.43
C MET A 188 7.85 0.15 -11.26
N THR A 189 7.26 -0.86 -10.62
CA THR A 189 6.69 -2.02 -11.33
C THR A 189 5.46 -1.64 -12.13
N ASP A 190 4.57 -0.83 -11.57
CA ASP A 190 3.31 -0.43 -12.20
C ASP A 190 3.49 0.54 -13.38
N THR A 191 4.61 1.23 -13.43
CA THR A 191 4.98 2.14 -14.52
C THR A 191 5.99 1.54 -15.50
N GLY A 192 6.27 0.23 -15.41
CA GLY A 192 7.26 -0.43 -16.25
C GLY A 192 8.65 0.22 -16.17
N GLY A 193 9.11 0.50 -14.95
CA GLY A 193 10.37 1.20 -14.74
C GLY A 193 10.30 2.68 -15.12
N PHE A 194 9.14 3.31 -14.94
CA PHE A 194 8.87 4.70 -15.32
C PHE A 194 8.95 4.97 -16.83
N THR A 195 8.60 3.97 -17.66
CA THR A 195 8.56 4.10 -19.12
C THR A 195 7.18 4.48 -19.65
N TYR A 196 6.12 4.19 -18.89
CA TYR A 196 4.75 4.59 -19.22
C TYR A 196 4.01 5.09 -17.98
N ASN A 197 2.88 5.77 -18.18
CA ASN A 197 2.04 6.36 -17.12
C ASN A 197 2.84 7.19 -16.08
N SER A 198 3.98 7.78 -16.50
CA SER A 198 4.94 8.45 -15.62
C SER A 198 5.35 9.86 -16.09
N ASN A 199 4.58 10.48 -16.99
CA ASN A 199 4.88 11.83 -17.48
C ASN A 199 4.57 12.97 -16.49
N ASN A 200 3.98 12.65 -15.32
CA ASN A 200 3.73 13.64 -14.28
C ASN A 200 5.03 13.92 -13.51
N ARG A 201 5.45 15.20 -13.46
CA ARG A 201 6.64 15.65 -12.72
C ARG A 201 6.60 15.28 -11.23
N GLU A 202 5.41 15.12 -10.65
CA GLU A 202 5.25 14.78 -9.22
C GLU A 202 5.76 13.38 -8.91
N ILE A 203 5.72 12.45 -9.86
CA ILE A 203 6.31 11.11 -9.74
C ILE A 203 7.82 11.24 -9.46
N TYR A 204 8.53 12.04 -10.25
CA TYR A 204 9.98 12.24 -10.07
C TYR A 204 10.31 13.01 -8.79
N PHE A 205 9.42 13.90 -8.36
CA PHE A 205 9.54 14.51 -7.03
C PHE A 205 9.41 13.46 -5.92
N ILE A 206 8.42 12.57 -6.00
CA ILE A 206 8.24 11.47 -5.04
C ILE A 206 9.47 10.55 -5.03
N ILE A 207 9.98 10.17 -6.20
CA ILE A 207 11.21 9.37 -6.32
C ILE A 207 12.38 10.07 -5.62
N SER A 208 12.55 11.37 -5.84
CA SER A 208 13.60 12.16 -5.16
C SER A 208 13.45 12.14 -3.63
N GLU A 209 12.21 12.21 -3.12
CA GLU A 209 11.95 12.14 -1.68
C GLU A 209 12.19 10.73 -1.12
N LEU A 210 11.86 9.68 -1.87
CA LEU A 210 12.17 8.29 -1.49
C LEU A 210 13.68 8.04 -1.49
N LEU A 211 14.42 8.55 -2.46
CA LEU A 211 15.89 8.52 -2.48
C LEU A 211 16.48 9.21 -1.24
N SER A 212 15.87 10.29 -0.77
CA SER A 212 16.32 10.97 0.46
C SER A 212 16.17 10.12 1.71
N LYS A 213 15.36 9.04 1.66
CA LYS A 213 15.24 8.03 2.72
C LYS A 213 16.36 6.99 2.71
N GLY A 214 17.23 7.02 1.69
CA GLY A 214 18.41 6.17 1.58
C GLY A 214 18.22 4.89 0.77
N ILE A 215 17.13 4.77 0.00
CA ILE A 215 16.93 3.60 -0.87
C ILE A 215 18.01 3.53 -1.96
N ASP A 216 18.43 2.32 -2.30
CA ASP A 216 19.24 2.04 -3.50
C ASP A 216 18.30 1.57 -4.64
N LYS A 217 17.87 2.54 -5.47
CA LYS A 217 16.96 2.25 -6.59
C LYS A 217 17.56 1.30 -7.63
N ASP A 218 18.89 1.32 -7.80
CA ASP A 218 19.57 0.49 -8.80
C ASP A 218 19.59 -0.96 -8.34
N ASP A 219 19.83 -1.21 -7.05
CA ASP A 219 19.70 -2.55 -6.44
C ASP A 219 18.26 -3.07 -6.51
N ILE A 220 17.28 -2.22 -6.23
CA ILE A 220 15.84 -2.58 -6.36
C ILE A 220 15.51 -3.01 -7.79
N ILE A 221 15.93 -2.25 -8.80
CA ILE A 221 15.71 -2.58 -10.22
C ILE A 221 16.37 -3.92 -10.55
N VAL A 222 17.61 -4.14 -10.11
CA VAL A 222 18.34 -5.40 -10.34
C VAL A 222 17.61 -6.58 -9.71
N ARG A 223 17.15 -6.47 -8.46
CA ARG A 223 16.39 -7.53 -7.76
C ARG A 223 15.09 -7.89 -8.48
N CYS A 224 14.39 -6.90 -9.04
CA CYS A 224 13.18 -7.13 -9.83
C CYS A 224 13.50 -7.71 -11.22
N SER A 225 14.57 -7.27 -11.91
CA SER A 225 14.88 -7.62 -13.30
C SER A 225 15.57 -8.98 -13.47
N ILE A 226 16.47 -9.37 -12.58
CA ILE A 226 17.24 -10.63 -12.69
C ILE A 226 16.32 -11.86 -12.62
N ARG A 227 15.17 -11.78 -11.95
CA ARG A 227 14.22 -12.89 -11.83
C ARG A 227 13.27 -12.96 -13.01
N ILE A 228 12.89 -11.83 -13.61
CA ILE A 228 12.08 -11.80 -14.85
C ILE A 228 12.80 -12.55 -15.97
N GLN A 229 14.14 -12.44 -16.10
CA GLN A 229 14.91 -13.19 -17.10
C GLN A 229 14.96 -14.70 -16.85
N LYS A 230 14.93 -15.15 -15.60
CA LYS A 230 14.92 -16.60 -15.29
C LYS A 230 13.58 -17.26 -15.61
N ASP A 231 12.47 -16.54 -15.42
CA ASP A 231 11.13 -17.09 -15.68
C ASP A 231 10.75 -17.07 -17.18
N VAL A 232 11.47 -16.31 -18.01
CA VAL A 232 11.28 -16.27 -19.48
C VAL A 232 12.07 -17.37 -20.21
N PHE A 233 13.09 -17.95 -19.55
CA PHE A 233 13.97 -18.99 -20.13
C PHE A 233 13.84 -20.37 -19.44
N ALA A 234 12.87 -20.54 -18.55
CA ALA A 234 12.52 -21.83 -17.93
C ALA A 234 11.22 -22.38 -18.53
#